data_2d0faa345cff679f718a6173437c7bcb
#
_entry.id   2d0faa345cff679f718a6173437c7bcb
#
_cell.length_a   1.000
_cell.length_b   1.000
_cell.length_c   1.000
_cell.angle_alpha   90.00
_cell.angle_beta   90.00
_cell.angle_gamma   90.00
#
_symmetry.space_group_name_H-M   'P 1'
#
loop_
_entity.id
_entity.type
_entity.pdbx_description
1 polymer ?
#
loop_
_entity_poly.entity_id
_entity_poly.type
_entity_poly.pdbx_seq_one_letter_code
_entity_poly.pdbx_strand_id
1 'polypeptide(L)'
;MTTTASLSFAALTIDAADPAALAGFWGKALGRPVSPGVVAGDTAVDTTGPEAGPRMILHHPAWPGTAKNSVHPVLVTDHYDEETERLTVLGARPLNEINLPPEALPPGVAAVRQTTFADPEGNEFDLVTWQLN
;
A
#
# COMPACT_ATOMS: atom_id res chain seq x y z
N MET A 1 20.19 27.99 10.12
CA MET A 1 20.03 26.89 11.07
C MET A 1 18.90 26.00 10.63
N THR A 2 19.13 24.70 10.57
CA THR A 2 18.13 23.75 10.14
C THR A 2 17.34 23.24 11.33
N THR A 3 16.02 23.32 11.26
CA THR A 3 15.15 22.74 12.30
C THR A 3 14.95 21.25 12.00
N THR A 4 15.29 20.42 12.98
CA THR A 4 15.04 18.98 12.86
C THR A 4 13.59 18.68 13.20
N ALA A 5 12.88 18.01 12.30
CA ALA A 5 11.53 17.58 12.57
C ALA A 5 11.54 16.45 13.61
N SER A 6 10.59 16.52 14.57
CA SER A 6 10.42 15.50 15.61
C SER A 6 9.25 14.56 15.31
N LEU A 7 8.66 14.66 14.11
CA LEU A 7 7.53 13.83 13.71
C LEU A 7 8.02 12.63 12.90
N SER A 8 7.37 11.50 13.08
CA SER A 8 7.57 10.31 12.26
C SER A 8 6.24 9.72 11.85
N PHE A 9 6.23 8.98 10.75
CA PHE A 9 5.04 8.36 10.20
C PHE A 9 4.84 6.99 10.86
N ALA A 10 3.98 6.91 11.86
CA ALA A 10 3.84 5.70 12.68
C ALA A 10 2.85 4.69 12.09
N ALA A 11 1.73 5.16 11.55
CA ALA A 11 0.68 4.25 11.08
C ALA A 11 -0.20 4.92 10.03
N LEU A 12 -0.82 4.09 9.20
CA LEU A 12 -1.84 4.47 8.25
C LEU A 12 -3.10 3.70 8.60
N THR A 13 -4.22 4.39 8.86
CA THR A 13 -5.50 3.75 9.13
C THR A 13 -6.34 3.72 7.86
N ILE A 14 -6.86 2.56 7.52
CA ILE A 14 -7.71 2.34 6.35
C ILE A 14 -9.05 1.79 6.84
N ASP A 15 -10.14 2.37 6.39
CA ASP A 15 -11.47 1.87 6.69
C ASP A 15 -11.70 0.54 5.97
N ALA A 16 -12.30 -0.41 6.66
CA ALA A 16 -12.53 -1.74 6.14
C ALA A 16 -13.86 -2.30 6.64
N ALA A 17 -14.62 -2.91 5.73
CA ALA A 17 -15.84 -3.61 6.13
C ALA A 17 -15.51 -4.88 6.94
N ASP A 18 -14.42 -5.55 6.60
CA ASP A 18 -13.91 -6.71 7.32
C ASP A 18 -12.42 -6.51 7.62
N PRO A 19 -12.08 -5.84 8.72
CA PRO A 19 -10.68 -5.56 9.05
C PRO A 19 -9.78 -6.79 9.10
N ALA A 20 -10.26 -7.90 9.65
CA ALA A 20 -9.45 -9.11 9.77
C ALA A 20 -9.12 -9.71 8.40
N ALA A 21 -10.10 -9.78 7.50
CA ALA A 21 -9.89 -10.31 6.15
C ALA A 21 -8.98 -9.41 5.33
N LEU A 22 -9.19 -8.10 5.40
CA LEU A 22 -8.37 -7.14 4.66
C LEU A 22 -6.94 -7.10 5.19
N ALA A 23 -6.75 -7.18 6.52
CA ALA A 23 -5.43 -7.31 7.12
C ALA A 23 -4.72 -8.58 6.66
N GLY A 24 -5.45 -9.68 6.48
CA GLY A 24 -4.90 -10.91 5.94
C GLY A 24 -4.30 -10.72 4.54
N PHE A 25 -5.01 -10.00 3.67
CA PHE A 25 -4.49 -9.65 2.36
C PHE A 25 -3.21 -8.81 2.48
N TRP A 26 -3.27 -7.69 3.19
CA TRP A 26 -2.14 -6.76 3.30
C TRP A 26 -0.94 -7.38 4.01
N GLY A 27 -1.18 -8.20 5.04
CA GLY A 27 -0.11 -8.91 5.73
C GLY A 27 0.66 -9.84 4.79
N LYS A 28 -0.05 -10.58 3.94
CA LYS A 28 0.57 -11.45 2.94
C LYS A 28 1.24 -10.65 1.83
N ALA A 29 0.58 -9.58 1.37
CA ALA A 29 1.13 -8.73 0.31
C ALA A 29 2.46 -8.10 0.74
N LEU A 30 2.54 -7.62 1.97
CA LEU A 30 3.72 -6.94 2.50
C LEU A 30 4.70 -7.87 3.22
N GLY A 31 4.33 -9.13 3.42
CA GLY A 31 5.18 -10.06 4.18
C GLY A 31 5.31 -9.67 5.66
N ARG A 32 4.23 -9.16 6.26
CA ARG A 32 4.24 -8.67 7.64
C ARG A 32 3.24 -9.44 8.50
N PRO A 33 3.53 -9.59 9.81
CA PRO A 33 2.60 -10.23 10.73
C PRO A 33 1.36 -9.36 10.96
N VAL A 34 0.25 -10.03 11.24
CA VAL A 34 -1.03 -9.42 11.56
C VAL A 34 -1.32 -9.63 13.03
N SER A 35 -1.82 -8.60 13.70
CA SER A 35 -2.17 -8.66 15.13
C SER A 35 -3.46 -7.90 15.40
N PRO A 36 -4.11 -8.11 16.57
CA PRO A 36 -5.24 -7.28 16.97
C PRO A 36 -4.83 -5.82 17.10
N GLY A 37 -5.69 -4.91 16.68
CA GLY A 37 -5.47 -3.49 16.87
C GLY A 37 -5.65 -3.08 18.33
N VAL A 38 -5.23 -1.86 18.64
CA VAL A 38 -5.39 -1.28 19.99
C VAL A 38 -6.86 -1.05 20.32
N VAL A 39 -7.62 -0.61 19.32
CA VAL A 39 -9.07 -0.39 19.47
C VAL A 39 -9.78 -1.71 19.16
N ALA A 40 -10.79 -2.04 19.96
CA ALA A 40 -11.56 -3.27 19.76
C ALA A 40 -12.21 -3.30 18.37
N GLY A 41 -12.03 -4.41 17.67
CA GLY A 41 -12.54 -4.59 16.31
C GLY A 41 -11.56 -4.21 15.21
N ASP A 42 -10.47 -3.50 15.53
CA ASP A 42 -9.42 -3.18 14.57
C ASP A 42 -8.45 -4.36 14.42
N THR A 43 -7.83 -4.44 13.26
CA THR A 43 -6.75 -5.39 13.00
C THR A 43 -5.57 -4.62 12.43
N ALA A 44 -4.37 -4.98 12.85
CA ALA A 44 -3.16 -4.29 12.44
C ALA A 44 -2.27 -5.19 11.58
N VAL A 45 -1.65 -4.60 10.58
CA VAL A 45 -0.52 -5.18 9.85
C VAL A 45 0.73 -4.50 10.40
N ASP A 46 1.54 -5.25 11.14
CA ASP A 46 2.64 -4.68 11.92
C ASP A 46 3.82 -4.28 11.04
N THR A 47 4.57 -3.31 11.52
CA THR A 47 5.85 -2.97 10.89
C THR A 47 6.93 -3.93 11.37
N THR A 48 7.87 -4.25 10.47
CA THR A 48 9.01 -5.11 10.81
C THR A 48 10.28 -4.29 11.06
N GLY A 49 10.14 -2.99 11.12
CA GLY A 49 11.23 -2.05 11.41
C GLY A 49 11.01 -0.72 10.72
N PRO A 50 11.82 0.30 11.04
CA PRO A 50 11.66 1.65 10.48
C PRO A 50 11.71 1.68 8.95
N GLU A 51 12.51 0.82 8.33
CA GLU A 51 12.68 0.77 6.88
C GLU A 51 11.52 0.07 6.18
N ALA A 52 10.71 -0.68 6.91
CA ALA A 52 9.56 -1.38 6.35
C ALA A 52 8.35 -0.46 6.13
N GLY A 53 8.45 0.78 6.60
CA GLY A 53 7.37 1.75 6.51
C GLY A 53 6.40 1.67 7.69
N PRO A 54 5.34 2.47 7.65
CA PRO A 54 4.40 2.56 8.76
C PRO A 54 3.56 1.30 8.91
N ARG A 55 3.05 1.11 10.10
CA ARG A 55 2.05 0.14 10.43
C ARG A 55 0.75 0.46 9.69
N MET A 56 0.00 -0.55 9.28
CA MET A 56 -1.35 -0.36 8.75
C MET A 56 -2.37 -0.78 9.81
N ILE A 57 -3.41 0.02 9.96
CA ILE A 57 -4.53 -0.29 10.86
C ILE A 57 -5.78 -0.40 10.00
N LEU A 58 -6.43 -1.55 10.03
CA LEU A 58 -7.68 -1.80 9.32
C LEU A 58 -8.81 -1.60 10.32
N HIS A 59 -9.65 -0.61 10.07
CA HIS A 59 -10.63 -0.10 11.02
C HIS A 59 -12.05 -0.21 10.45
N HIS A 60 -12.97 -0.79 11.23
CA HIS A 60 -14.37 -0.78 10.84
C HIS A 60 -15.00 0.54 11.28
N PRO A 61 -15.35 1.43 10.34
CA PRO A 61 -15.89 2.73 10.71
C PRO A 61 -17.32 2.59 11.22
N ALA A 62 -17.71 3.47 12.15
CA ALA A 62 -19.10 3.54 12.66
C ALA A 62 -20.06 3.93 11.53
N TRP A 63 -19.56 4.72 10.57
CA TRP A 63 -20.33 5.18 9.41
C TRP A 63 -19.51 4.91 8.16
N PRO A 64 -19.69 3.74 7.51
CA PRO A 64 -18.95 3.42 6.32
C PRO A 64 -19.29 4.39 5.20
N GLY A 65 -18.27 5.03 4.65
CA GLY A 65 -18.38 5.86 3.46
C GLY A 65 -18.55 5.00 2.23
N THR A 66 -19.19 5.56 1.21
CA THR A 66 -19.28 4.92 -0.10
C THR A 66 -18.21 5.43 -1.06
N ALA A 67 -17.48 6.46 -0.65
CA ALA A 67 -16.46 7.07 -1.47
C ALA A 67 -15.16 6.27 -1.37
N LYS A 68 -14.47 6.22 -2.50
CA LYS A 68 -13.12 5.70 -2.63
C LYS A 68 -12.17 6.47 -1.71
N ASN A 69 -11.15 5.80 -1.19
CA ASN A 69 -10.12 6.48 -0.41
C ASN A 69 -9.40 7.52 -1.28
N SER A 70 -9.20 8.72 -0.73
CA SER A 70 -8.49 9.80 -1.43
C SER A 70 -6.97 9.67 -1.33
N VAL A 71 -6.49 8.77 -0.49
CA VAL A 71 -5.08 8.47 -0.29
C VAL A 71 -4.87 7.00 -0.59
N HIS A 72 -3.85 6.66 -1.38
CA HIS A 72 -3.56 5.27 -1.65
C HIS A 72 -2.05 4.99 -1.54
N PRO A 73 -1.68 3.80 -1.05
CA PRO A 73 -0.26 3.42 -0.94
C PRO A 73 0.40 3.27 -2.31
N VAL A 74 1.70 3.55 -2.35
CA VAL A 74 2.55 3.26 -3.51
C VAL A 74 3.60 2.27 -3.05
N LEU A 75 3.64 1.12 -3.68
CA LEU A 75 4.58 0.04 -3.39
C LEU A 75 5.62 -0.04 -4.48
N VAL A 76 6.87 -0.21 -4.11
CA VAL A 76 7.99 -0.29 -5.04
C VAL A 76 8.55 -1.71 -5.03
N THR A 77 8.86 -2.21 -6.21
CA THR A 77 9.49 -3.52 -6.36
C THR A 77 10.48 -3.52 -7.52
N ASP A 78 11.49 -4.37 -7.46
CA ASP A 78 12.36 -4.69 -8.59
C ASP A 78 11.99 -6.03 -9.23
N HIS A 79 10.84 -6.63 -8.83
CA HIS A 79 10.27 -7.86 -9.37
C HIS A 79 8.83 -7.64 -9.82
N TYR A 80 8.64 -6.71 -10.74
CA TYR A 80 7.32 -6.20 -11.13
C TYR A 80 6.35 -7.28 -11.60
N ASP A 81 6.78 -8.15 -12.53
CA ASP A 81 5.90 -9.16 -13.11
C ASP A 81 5.51 -10.22 -12.08
N GLU A 82 6.48 -10.68 -11.28
CA GLU A 82 6.22 -11.67 -10.22
C GLU A 82 5.30 -11.12 -9.15
N GLU A 83 5.51 -9.88 -8.74
CA GLU A 83 4.66 -9.23 -7.72
C GLU A 83 3.26 -8.95 -8.25
N THR A 84 3.12 -8.57 -9.52
CA THR A 84 1.81 -8.39 -10.15
C THR A 84 1.01 -9.69 -10.11
N GLU A 85 1.64 -10.80 -10.48
CA GLU A 85 0.99 -12.11 -10.43
C GLU A 85 0.64 -12.52 -9.01
N ARG A 86 1.57 -12.34 -8.07
CA ARG A 86 1.36 -12.70 -6.66
C ARG A 86 0.20 -11.92 -6.05
N LEU A 87 0.13 -10.61 -6.27
CA LEU A 87 -0.95 -9.77 -5.77
C LEU A 87 -2.30 -10.19 -6.34
N THR A 88 -2.33 -10.54 -7.63
CA THR A 88 -3.57 -11.01 -8.28
C THR A 88 -4.05 -12.31 -7.65
N VAL A 89 -3.14 -13.25 -7.38
CA VAL A 89 -3.48 -14.51 -6.71
C VAL A 89 -4.00 -14.26 -5.30
N LEU A 90 -3.48 -13.26 -4.59
CA LEU A 90 -3.94 -12.89 -3.25
C LEU A 90 -5.30 -12.21 -3.23
N GLY A 91 -5.81 -11.77 -4.37
CA GLY A 91 -7.13 -11.16 -4.48
C GLY A 91 -7.18 -9.71 -4.94
N ALA A 92 -6.04 -9.12 -5.27
CA ALA A 92 -6.02 -7.79 -5.85
C ALA A 92 -6.46 -7.82 -7.31
N ARG A 93 -7.07 -6.74 -7.78
CA ARG A 93 -7.50 -6.60 -9.18
C ARG A 93 -6.71 -5.49 -9.86
N PRO A 94 -6.01 -5.78 -10.96
CA PRO A 94 -5.37 -4.71 -11.73
C PRO A 94 -6.45 -3.83 -12.42
N LEU A 95 -6.28 -2.53 -12.33
CA LEU A 95 -7.21 -1.55 -12.91
C LEU A 95 -6.63 -0.87 -14.14
N ASN A 96 -5.41 -0.31 -13.99
CA ASN A 96 -4.73 0.40 -15.07
C ASN A 96 -3.25 0.12 -15.04
N GLU A 97 -2.64 0.00 -16.22
CA GLU A 97 -1.19 0.01 -16.35
C GLU A 97 -0.77 1.32 -17.01
N ILE A 98 0.24 1.98 -16.44
CA ILE A 98 0.76 3.24 -16.93
C ILE A 98 2.25 3.08 -17.22
N ASN A 99 2.64 3.44 -18.44
CA ASN A 99 4.05 3.52 -18.83
C ASN A 99 4.34 5.00 -19.13
N LEU A 100 5.15 5.63 -18.29
CA LEU A 100 5.47 7.03 -18.48
C LEU A 100 6.44 7.22 -19.64
N PRO A 101 6.21 8.22 -20.51
CA PRO A 101 7.16 8.54 -21.57
C PRO A 101 8.45 9.11 -20.97
N PRO A 102 9.60 8.99 -21.68
CA PRO A 102 10.88 9.44 -21.16
C PRO A 102 10.90 10.91 -20.69
N GLU A 103 10.18 11.78 -21.37
CA GLU A 103 10.13 13.21 -21.04
C GLU A 103 9.36 13.50 -19.74
N ALA A 104 8.58 12.55 -19.25
CA ALA A 104 7.83 12.72 -18.00
C ALA A 104 8.58 12.15 -16.79
N LEU A 105 9.75 11.54 -17.00
CA LEU A 105 10.50 10.88 -15.93
C LEU A 105 11.30 11.87 -15.09
N PRO A 106 11.41 11.63 -13.76
CA PRO A 106 12.27 12.45 -12.91
C PRO A 106 13.75 12.31 -13.30
N PRO A 107 14.58 13.29 -12.93
CA PRO A 107 16.03 13.17 -13.13
C PRO A 107 16.59 11.88 -12.49
N GLY A 108 17.45 11.16 -13.21
CA GLY A 108 18.06 9.92 -12.72
C GLY A 108 17.23 8.68 -12.97
N VAL A 109 16.03 8.81 -13.52
CA VAL A 109 15.13 7.68 -13.78
C VAL A 109 15.06 7.44 -15.28
N ALA A 110 15.40 6.22 -15.71
CA ALA A 110 15.41 5.83 -17.14
C ALA A 110 14.08 5.25 -17.60
N ALA A 111 13.34 4.58 -16.72
CA ALA A 111 12.06 3.97 -17.06
C ALA A 111 11.20 3.79 -15.81
N VAL A 112 9.90 3.90 -15.97
CA VAL A 112 8.92 3.64 -14.91
C VAL A 112 7.78 2.81 -15.50
N ARG A 113 7.45 1.72 -14.80
CA ARG A 113 6.21 0.97 -15.04
C ARG A 113 5.36 1.06 -13.78
N GLN A 114 4.07 1.21 -13.94
CA GLN A 114 3.16 1.36 -12.82
C GLN A 114 1.83 0.68 -13.12
N THR A 115 1.32 -0.08 -12.17
CA THR A 115 -0.04 -0.63 -12.23
C THR A 115 -0.82 -0.15 -11.00
N THR A 116 -2.01 0.38 -11.22
CA THR A 116 -2.96 0.65 -10.16
C THR A 116 -3.82 -0.59 -9.95
N PHE A 117 -3.88 -1.05 -8.71
CA PHE A 117 -4.68 -2.19 -8.29
C PHE A 117 -5.79 -1.74 -7.36
N ALA A 118 -6.82 -2.57 -7.24
CA ALA A 118 -7.76 -2.51 -6.13
C ALA A 118 -7.50 -3.69 -5.20
N ASP A 119 -7.49 -3.45 -3.89
CA ASP A 119 -7.42 -4.53 -2.91
C ASP A 119 -8.80 -5.26 -2.84
N PRO A 120 -8.93 -6.34 -2.06
CA PRO A 120 -10.21 -7.09 -2.01
C PRO A 120 -11.44 -6.27 -1.62
N GLU A 121 -11.26 -5.12 -0.97
CA GLU A 121 -12.38 -4.22 -0.64
C GLU A 121 -12.48 -3.01 -1.57
N GLY A 122 -11.68 -2.98 -2.64
CA GLY A 122 -11.75 -1.91 -3.63
C GLY A 122 -10.88 -0.70 -3.33
N ASN A 123 -10.04 -0.74 -2.30
CA ASN A 123 -9.10 0.34 -2.03
C ASN A 123 -7.99 0.31 -3.07
N GLU A 124 -7.67 1.45 -3.64
CA GLU A 124 -6.64 1.53 -4.67
C GLU A 124 -5.25 1.68 -4.08
N PHE A 125 -4.30 1.04 -4.73
CA PHE A 125 -2.88 1.18 -4.46
C PHE A 125 -2.09 0.98 -5.74
N ASP A 126 -0.87 1.49 -5.78
CA ASP A 126 -0.02 1.38 -6.95
C ASP A 126 1.16 0.45 -6.69
N LEU A 127 1.51 -0.33 -7.71
CA LEU A 127 2.77 -1.06 -7.76
C LEU A 127 3.65 -0.40 -8.81
N VAL A 128 4.86 -0.05 -8.43
CA VAL A 128 5.78 0.71 -9.27
C VAL A 128 7.12 0.01 -9.33
N THR A 129 7.71 -0.01 -10.50
CA THR A 129 9.14 -0.29 -10.66
C THR A 129 9.77 0.83 -11.49
N TRP A 130 10.99 1.17 -11.18
CA TRP A 130 11.75 2.15 -11.97
C TRP A 130 13.16 1.67 -12.19
N GLN A 131 13.70 2.04 -13.36
CA GLN A 131 15.10 1.86 -13.68
C GLN A 131 15.83 3.17 -13.45
N LEU A 132 16.94 3.09 -12.73
CA LEU A 132 17.82 4.23 -12.54
C LEU A 132 18.88 4.28 -13.64
N ASN A 133 19.31 5.47 -13.98
CA ASN A 133 20.40 5.69 -14.92
C ASN A 133 21.74 5.27 -14.32
#